data_af41fc3e7e0689d7d7be25b7cef0884f
#
_entry.id   af41fc3e7e0689d7d7be25b7cef0884f
#
_cell.length_a   1.000
_cell.length_b   1.000
_cell.length_c   1.000
_cell.angle_alpha   90.00
_cell.angle_beta   90.00
_cell.angle_gamma   90.00
#
_symmetry.space_group_name_H-M   'P 1'
#
loop_
_entity.id
_entity.type
_entity.pdbx_description
1 polymer ?
#
loop_
_entity_poly.entity_id
_entity_poly.type
_entity_poly.pdbx_seq_one_letter_code
_entity_poly.pdbx_strand_id
1 'polypeptide(L)'
;DIEKLSNKKLCEMSTGEQRRCIIGRSLIHSPRAFILDEPTTGLDIKAQKSFLNLLQKLSQNTSVILITHNIDEIFPQITHAALMYNKTIYKQGKKEDILTSQNLSEIFETEISLKQSDGKYYIAHTKESV
;
A
#
# COMPACT_ATOMS: atom_id res chain seq x y z
N ASP A 1 12.70 -0.54 14.67
CA ASP A 1 12.50 -1.04 16.05
C ASP A 1 12.29 -2.55 16.15
N ILE A 2 12.94 -3.34 15.25
CA ILE A 2 12.89 -4.81 15.29
C ILE A 2 13.69 -5.34 16.50
N GLU A 3 14.70 -4.61 16.95
CA GLU A 3 15.54 -4.98 18.11
C GLU A 3 14.72 -5.25 19.39
N LYS A 4 13.66 -4.47 19.61
CA LYS A 4 12.76 -4.67 20.76
C LYS A 4 11.94 -5.97 20.69
N LEU A 5 11.91 -6.59 19.52
CA LEU A 5 11.14 -7.82 19.26
C LEU A 5 12.02 -9.08 19.30
N SER A 6 13.35 -8.92 19.47
CA SER A 6 14.31 -10.02 19.41
C SER A 6 14.03 -11.15 20.41
N ASN A 7 13.44 -10.82 21.56
CA ASN A 7 13.14 -11.79 22.63
C ASN A 7 11.66 -12.23 22.66
N LYS A 8 10.83 -11.73 21.74
CA LYS A 8 9.42 -12.13 21.63
C LYS A 8 9.25 -13.31 20.68
N LYS A 9 8.46 -14.29 21.07
CA LYS A 9 8.01 -15.33 20.15
C LYS A 9 7.01 -14.74 19.14
N LEU A 10 7.02 -15.26 17.91
CA LEU A 10 6.13 -14.77 16.86
C LEU A 10 4.64 -14.80 17.26
N CYS A 11 4.23 -15.82 18.02
CA CYS A 11 2.86 -15.96 18.54
C CYS A 11 2.47 -14.92 19.61
N GLU A 12 3.46 -14.25 20.21
CA GLU A 12 3.27 -13.20 21.21
C GLU A 12 3.27 -11.79 20.60
N MET A 13 3.54 -11.70 19.30
CA MET A 13 3.62 -10.45 18.57
C MET A 13 2.25 -10.06 18.02
N SER A 14 1.95 -8.76 18.03
CA SER A 14 0.82 -8.22 17.28
C SER A 14 1.00 -8.44 15.77
N THR A 15 -0.10 -8.42 15.03
CA THR A 15 -0.06 -8.57 13.54
C THR A 15 0.93 -7.60 12.89
N GLY A 16 0.97 -6.35 13.34
CA GLY A 16 1.92 -5.34 12.85
C GLY A 16 3.37 -5.66 13.20
N GLU A 17 3.64 -6.18 14.39
CA GLU A 17 4.97 -6.64 14.81
C GLU A 17 5.42 -7.83 13.99
N GLN A 18 4.54 -8.82 13.77
CA GLN A 18 4.82 -9.99 12.92
C GLN A 18 5.19 -9.58 11.49
N ARG A 19 4.43 -8.67 10.87
CA ARG A 19 4.73 -8.18 9.52
C ARG A 19 6.07 -7.48 9.43
N ARG A 20 6.41 -6.63 10.40
CA ARG A 20 7.74 -6.00 10.46
C ARG A 20 8.87 -7.01 10.61
N CYS A 21 8.68 -8.05 11.42
CA CYS A 21 9.65 -9.13 11.56
C CYS A 21 9.86 -9.90 10.26
N ILE A 22 8.77 -10.21 9.53
CA ILE A 22 8.84 -10.91 8.24
C ILE A 22 9.63 -10.08 7.22
N ILE A 23 9.33 -8.77 7.12
CA ILE A 23 10.09 -7.87 6.23
C ILE A 23 11.57 -7.79 6.66
N GLY A 24 11.81 -7.59 7.96
CA GLY A 24 13.19 -7.56 8.49
C GLY A 24 13.98 -8.81 8.15
N ARG A 25 13.38 -9.99 8.29
CA ARG A 25 13.95 -11.27 7.90
C ARG A 25 14.25 -11.35 6.40
N SER A 26 13.34 -10.87 5.57
CA SER A 26 13.49 -10.84 4.12
C SER A 26 14.63 -9.93 3.66
N LEU A 27 14.93 -8.85 4.40
CA LEU A 27 16.01 -7.91 4.12
C LEU A 27 17.41 -8.53 4.25
N ILE A 28 17.56 -9.60 5.06
CA ILE A 28 18.84 -10.30 5.24
C ILE A 28 19.40 -10.79 3.89
N HIS A 29 18.53 -11.13 2.95
CA HIS A 29 18.90 -11.62 1.63
C HIS A 29 19.06 -10.51 0.58
N SER A 30 19.03 -9.24 0.98
CA SER A 30 19.14 -8.07 0.08
C SER A 30 18.28 -8.19 -1.18
N PRO A 31 16.95 -8.36 -1.06
CA PRO A 31 16.08 -8.57 -2.20
C PRO A 31 16.06 -7.35 -3.11
N ARG A 32 15.98 -7.57 -4.41
CA ARG A 32 15.83 -6.48 -5.39
C ARG A 32 14.44 -5.86 -5.40
N ALA A 33 13.43 -6.63 -5.01
CA ALA A 33 12.05 -6.18 -4.96
C ALA A 33 11.27 -6.87 -3.84
N PHE A 34 10.30 -6.16 -3.29
CA PHE A 34 9.24 -6.69 -2.43
C PHE A 34 7.92 -6.67 -3.20
N ILE A 35 7.20 -7.78 -3.15
CA ILE A 35 5.82 -7.85 -3.59
C ILE A 35 4.96 -8.06 -2.34
N LEU A 36 4.08 -7.13 -2.09
CA LEU A 36 3.25 -7.08 -0.89
C LEU A 36 1.77 -7.06 -1.31
N ASP A 37 1.06 -8.10 -0.91
CA ASP A 37 -0.37 -8.26 -1.20
C ASP A 37 -1.18 -7.93 0.04
N GLU A 38 -2.01 -6.87 -0.05
CA GLU A 38 -2.86 -6.36 1.02
C GLU A 38 -2.13 -6.24 2.38
N PRO A 39 -0.94 -5.59 2.45
CA PRO A 39 -0.05 -5.73 3.60
C PRO A 39 -0.54 -5.03 4.86
N THR A 40 -1.52 -4.15 4.79
CA THR A 40 -2.06 -3.44 5.96
C THR A 40 -3.39 -3.98 6.46
N THR A 41 -3.97 -4.98 5.77
CA THR A 41 -5.24 -5.60 6.16
C THR A 41 -5.17 -6.15 7.59
N GLY A 42 -6.14 -5.76 8.43
CA GLY A 42 -6.20 -6.17 9.83
C GLY A 42 -5.26 -5.41 10.77
N LEU A 43 -4.59 -4.37 10.31
CA LEU A 43 -3.83 -3.45 11.16
C LEU A 43 -4.73 -2.30 11.66
N ASP A 44 -4.51 -1.88 12.90
CA ASP A 44 -5.07 -0.61 13.37
C ASP A 44 -4.39 0.58 12.67
N ILE A 45 -4.98 1.77 12.78
CA ILE A 45 -4.52 3.00 12.11
C ILE A 45 -3.04 3.32 12.45
N LYS A 46 -2.63 3.11 13.69
CA LYS A 46 -1.26 3.40 14.15
C LYS A 46 -0.27 2.41 13.54
N ALA A 47 -0.60 1.12 13.55
CA ALA A 47 0.22 0.07 12.97
C ALA A 47 0.30 0.21 11.46
N GLN A 48 -0.81 0.55 10.78
CA GLN A 48 -0.85 0.84 9.34
C GLN A 48 0.09 1.99 8.97
N LYS A 49 -0.01 3.14 9.64
CA LYS A 49 0.90 4.28 9.41
C LYS A 49 2.37 3.91 9.62
N SER A 50 2.66 3.20 10.72
CA SER A 50 4.02 2.76 11.01
C SER A 50 4.57 1.82 9.94
N PHE A 51 3.72 0.93 9.42
CA PHE A 51 4.08 -0.02 8.37
C PHE A 51 4.32 0.68 7.02
N LEU A 52 3.43 1.59 6.62
CA LEU A 52 3.60 2.38 5.39
C LEU A 52 4.85 3.26 5.45
N ASN A 53 5.18 3.85 6.60
CA ASN A 53 6.43 4.59 6.79
C ASN A 53 7.66 3.68 6.63
N LEU A 54 7.59 2.43 7.05
CA LEU A 54 8.64 1.44 6.83
C LEU A 54 8.80 1.14 5.33
N LEU A 55 7.70 0.88 4.61
CA LEU A 55 7.73 0.62 3.16
C LEU A 55 8.29 1.82 2.39
N GLN A 56 7.92 3.03 2.78
CA GLN A 56 8.41 4.27 2.19
C GLN A 56 9.93 4.42 2.33
N LYS A 57 10.49 4.04 3.47
CA LYS A 57 11.95 4.01 3.68
C LYS A 57 12.62 2.92 2.84
N LEU A 58 12.02 1.73 2.78
CA LEU A 58 12.55 0.61 2.01
C LEU A 58 12.55 0.91 0.50
N SER A 59 11.54 1.62 0.00
CA SER A 59 11.42 1.97 -1.42
C SER A 59 12.53 2.88 -1.95
N GLN A 60 13.33 3.47 -1.06
CA GLN A 60 14.52 4.26 -1.46
C GLN A 60 15.65 3.39 -2.03
N ASN A 61 15.75 2.13 -1.61
CA ASN A 61 16.85 1.23 -1.97
C ASN A 61 16.38 -0.09 -2.61
N THR A 62 15.08 -0.36 -2.60
CA THR A 62 14.51 -1.62 -3.07
C THR A 62 13.20 -1.33 -3.80
N SER A 63 12.95 -1.98 -4.92
CA SER A 63 11.66 -1.85 -5.60
C SER A 63 10.54 -2.42 -4.74
N VAL A 64 9.43 -1.69 -4.65
CA VAL A 64 8.24 -2.12 -3.91
C VAL A 64 7.07 -2.21 -4.86
N ILE A 65 6.47 -3.39 -4.95
CA ILE A 65 5.20 -3.64 -5.64
C ILE A 65 4.15 -3.85 -4.56
N LEU A 66 3.22 -2.91 -4.49
CA LEU A 66 2.14 -2.92 -3.53
C LEU A 66 0.83 -3.28 -4.24
N ILE A 67 0.21 -4.38 -3.84
CA ILE A 67 -1.12 -4.78 -4.29
C ILE A 67 -2.09 -4.39 -3.19
N THR A 68 -3.04 -3.52 -3.50
CA THR A 68 -4.00 -3.02 -2.52
C THR A 68 -5.27 -2.53 -3.21
N HIS A 69 -6.38 -2.55 -2.49
CA HIS A 69 -7.62 -1.87 -2.86
C HIS A 69 -7.83 -0.56 -2.08
N ASN A 70 -6.86 -0.18 -1.22
CA ASN A 70 -6.94 1.00 -0.37
C ASN A 70 -6.07 2.12 -0.91
N ILE A 71 -6.71 3.20 -1.37
CA ILE A 71 -6.04 4.38 -1.93
C ILE A 71 -5.12 5.08 -0.91
N ASP A 72 -5.46 5.02 0.38
CA ASP A 72 -4.67 5.66 1.44
C ASP A 72 -3.29 5.01 1.65
N GLU A 73 -3.08 3.81 1.10
CA GLU A 73 -1.79 3.12 1.15
C GLU A 73 -0.79 3.60 0.11
N ILE A 74 -1.24 4.39 -0.88
CA ILE A 74 -0.39 4.87 -1.95
C ILE A 74 0.45 6.04 -1.46
N PHE A 75 1.71 5.77 -1.15
CA PHE A 75 2.64 6.77 -0.66
C PHE A 75 3.38 7.51 -1.81
N PRO A 76 3.97 8.69 -1.54
CA PRO A 76 4.54 9.56 -2.59
C PRO A 76 5.58 8.90 -3.49
N GLN A 77 6.40 7.99 -2.98
CA GLN A 77 7.50 7.34 -3.72
C GLN A 77 7.01 6.29 -4.75
N ILE A 78 5.76 5.87 -4.70
CA ILE A 78 5.18 5.04 -5.76
C ILE A 78 5.13 5.87 -7.04
N THR A 79 5.75 5.37 -8.11
CA THR A 79 5.91 6.07 -9.38
C THR A 79 4.91 5.62 -10.45
N HIS A 80 4.51 4.36 -10.41
CA HIS A 80 3.63 3.74 -11.40
C HIS A 80 2.47 3.04 -10.73
N ALA A 81 1.36 2.93 -11.45
CA ALA A 81 0.19 2.19 -11.03
C ALA A 81 -0.34 1.32 -12.17
N ALA A 82 -0.95 0.21 -11.79
CA ALA A 82 -1.76 -0.62 -12.68
C ALA A 82 -3.12 -0.84 -12.01
N LEU A 83 -4.19 -0.52 -12.72
CA LEU A 83 -5.54 -0.79 -12.28
C LEU A 83 -6.00 -2.13 -12.86
N MET A 84 -6.52 -2.99 -12.02
CA MET A 84 -7.07 -4.28 -12.42
C MET A 84 -8.61 -4.22 -12.38
N TYR A 85 -9.23 -4.69 -13.45
CA TYR A 85 -10.68 -4.82 -13.56
C TYR A 85 -11.02 -6.05 -14.39
N ASN A 86 -12.05 -6.80 -14.00
CA ASN A 86 -12.47 -8.02 -14.69
C ASN A 86 -11.31 -9.01 -14.98
N LYS A 87 -10.43 -9.22 -13.99
CA LYS A 87 -9.28 -10.15 -14.05
C LYS A 87 -8.22 -9.79 -15.09
N THR A 88 -8.23 -8.55 -15.58
CA THR A 88 -7.25 -8.02 -16.54
C THR A 88 -6.67 -6.70 -16.06
N ILE A 89 -5.55 -6.27 -16.65
CA ILE A 89 -5.04 -4.91 -16.46
C ILE A 89 -5.92 -3.99 -17.31
N TYR A 90 -6.67 -3.11 -16.63
CA TYR A 90 -7.51 -2.11 -17.26
C TYR A 90 -6.67 -0.95 -17.81
N LYS A 91 -5.82 -0.38 -16.98
CA LYS A 91 -4.87 0.69 -17.34
C LYS A 91 -3.59 0.56 -16.51
N GLN A 92 -2.46 0.96 -17.09
CA GLN A 92 -1.19 1.02 -16.38
C GLN A 92 -0.32 2.18 -16.91
N GLY A 93 0.52 2.74 -16.06
CA GLY A 93 1.40 3.84 -16.43
C GLY A 93 1.88 4.63 -15.22
N LYS A 94 2.24 5.89 -15.44
CA LYS A 94 2.60 6.79 -14.35
C LYS A 94 1.43 6.96 -13.38
N LYS A 95 1.72 6.97 -12.10
CA LYS A 95 0.72 7.06 -11.03
C LYS A 95 -0.28 8.20 -11.25
N GLU A 96 0.22 9.37 -11.62
CA GLU A 96 -0.59 10.57 -11.81
C GLU A 96 -1.59 10.45 -12.98
N ASP A 97 -1.19 9.72 -14.04
CA ASP A 97 -2.03 9.52 -15.22
C ASP A 97 -3.09 8.42 -15.00
N ILE A 98 -2.80 7.48 -14.11
CA ILE A 98 -3.64 6.30 -13.89
C ILE A 98 -4.61 6.51 -12.74
N LEU A 99 -4.15 7.11 -11.61
CA LEU A 99 -4.99 7.35 -10.45
C LEU A 99 -5.79 8.65 -10.62
N THR A 100 -6.90 8.55 -11.33
CA THR A 100 -7.83 9.65 -11.57
C THR A 100 -9.22 9.31 -11.05
N SER A 101 -10.00 10.33 -10.71
CA SER A 101 -11.41 10.14 -10.29
C SER A 101 -12.18 9.33 -11.33
N GLN A 102 -11.99 9.63 -12.62
CA GLN A 102 -12.67 8.94 -13.71
C GLN A 102 -12.32 7.44 -13.75
N ASN A 103 -11.03 7.09 -13.76
CA ASN A 103 -10.60 5.69 -13.84
C ASN A 103 -11.05 4.89 -12.63
N LEU A 104 -11.00 5.48 -11.42
CA LEU A 104 -11.46 4.82 -10.21
C LEU A 104 -12.98 4.66 -10.20
N SER A 105 -13.73 5.69 -10.61
CA SER A 105 -15.18 5.59 -10.71
C SER A 105 -15.62 4.48 -11.66
N GLU A 106 -14.88 4.29 -12.75
CA GLU A 106 -15.18 3.27 -13.75
C GLU A 106 -14.95 1.85 -13.21
N ILE A 107 -13.80 1.58 -12.55
CA ILE A 107 -13.49 0.23 -12.04
C ILE A 107 -14.27 -0.14 -10.78
N PHE A 108 -14.65 0.85 -9.96
CA PHE A 108 -15.43 0.62 -8.74
C PHE A 108 -16.93 0.80 -8.95
N GLU A 109 -17.36 1.14 -10.16
CA GLU A 109 -18.77 1.31 -10.55
C GLU A 109 -19.52 2.29 -9.62
N THR A 110 -18.82 3.31 -9.13
CA THR A 110 -19.39 4.33 -8.23
C THR A 110 -18.70 5.68 -8.45
N GLU A 111 -19.39 6.79 -8.18
CA GLU A 111 -18.81 8.12 -8.33
C GLU A 111 -17.74 8.35 -7.24
N ILE A 112 -16.47 8.47 -7.66
CA ILE A 112 -15.34 8.71 -6.77
C ILE A 112 -14.74 10.07 -7.07
N SER A 113 -14.60 10.92 -6.05
CA SER A 113 -13.83 12.15 -6.09
C SER A 113 -12.48 11.92 -5.43
N LEU A 114 -11.46 11.65 -6.24
CA LEU A 114 -10.08 11.49 -5.78
C LEU A 114 -9.44 12.85 -5.58
N LYS A 115 -8.81 13.05 -4.45
CA LYS A 115 -8.02 14.24 -4.11
C LYS A 115 -6.58 13.84 -3.79
N GLN A 116 -5.70 14.80 -3.94
CA GLN A 116 -4.29 14.64 -3.58
C GLN A 116 -3.84 15.79 -2.68
N SER A 117 -3.13 15.46 -1.61
CA SER A 117 -2.46 16.43 -0.73
C SER A 117 -1.14 15.85 -0.26
N ASP A 118 -0.06 16.64 -0.36
CA ASP A 118 1.29 16.24 0.03
C ASP A 118 1.76 14.91 -0.59
N GLY A 119 1.39 14.66 -1.85
CA GLY A 119 1.73 13.45 -2.58
C GLY A 119 0.94 12.20 -2.17
N LYS A 120 -0.03 12.33 -1.27
CA LYS A 120 -0.94 11.27 -0.85
C LYS A 120 -2.29 11.43 -1.51
N TYR A 121 -2.90 10.31 -1.84
CA TYR A 121 -4.25 10.25 -2.39
C TYR A 121 -5.26 9.95 -1.30
N TYR A 122 -6.47 10.50 -1.42
CA TYR A 122 -7.60 10.18 -0.57
C TYR A 122 -8.91 10.39 -1.33
N ILE A 123 -9.92 9.63 -0.94
CA ILE A 123 -11.27 9.77 -1.50
C ILE A 123 -12.00 10.84 -0.69
N ALA A 124 -12.36 11.96 -1.35
CA ALA A 124 -13.05 13.06 -0.69
C ALA A 124 -14.57 12.83 -0.61
N HIS A 125 -15.15 12.13 -1.59
CA HIS A 125 -16.58 11.85 -1.62
C HIS A 125 -16.85 10.65 -2.52
N THR A 126 -17.80 9.80 -2.11
CA THR A 126 -18.41 8.76 -2.93
C THR A 126 -19.91 9.02 -2.93
N LYS A 127 -20.53 9.13 -4.11
CA LYS A 127 -21.99 9.08 -4.23
C LYS A 127 -22.37 7.69 -4.71
N GLU A 128 -23.19 7.01 -3.96
CA GLU A 128 -23.84 5.80 -4.47
C GLU A 128 -24.67 6.17 -5.69
N SER A 129 -24.41 5.48 -6.80
CA SER A 129 -25.30 5.55 -7.96
C SER A 129 -26.62 4.88 -7.56
N VAL A 130 -27.67 5.66 -7.41
CA VAL A 130 -29.03 5.17 -7.16
C VAL A 130 -29.57 4.54 -8.43
#